data_43796be2604cf0ee7ad5b6102104c04c
#
_entry.id   43796be2604cf0ee7ad5b6102104c04c
#
_cell.length_a   1.000
_cell.length_b   1.000
_cell.length_c   1.000
_cell.angle_alpha   90.00
_cell.angle_beta   90.00
_cell.angle_gamma   90.00
#
_symmetry.space_group_name_H-M   'P 1'
#
loop_
_entity.id
_entity.type
_entity.pdbx_description
1 polymer ?
#
loop_
_entity_poly.entity_id
_entity_poly.type
_entity_poly.pdbx_seq_one_letter_code
_entity_poly.pdbx_strand_id
1 'polypeptide(L)' 'MGTFKIPSIPPTTNKTIRFPNDVVERVEQAVQGKDCTFSAFVIAAVRAALDDLDSQELRE' A
#
# COMPACT_ATOMS: atom_id res chain seq x y z
N MET A 1 31.20 -5.26 18.34
CA MET A 1 30.98 -4.88 17.91
C MET A 1 29.99 -4.90 17.20
N GLY A 2 29.27 -4.62 17.23
CA GLY A 2 28.11 -4.69 16.63
C GLY A 2 28.06 -4.41 15.27
N THR A 3 28.41 -5.30 14.60
CA THR A 3 28.35 -5.11 13.20
C THR A 3 27.02 -5.44 12.61
N PHE A 4 26.13 -5.94 13.45
CA PHE A 4 24.81 -6.25 12.96
C PHE A 4 24.10 -4.96 12.57
N LYS A 5 23.63 -4.91 11.36
CA LYS A 5 22.90 -3.76 10.90
C LYS A 5 21.50 -4.12 10.60
N ILE A 6 20.60 -3.42 11.23
CA ILE A 6 19.19 -3.62 10.96
C ILE A 6 18.84 -2.92 9.66
N PRO A 7 18.21 -3.61 8.72
CA PRO A 7 17.86 -2.97 7.46
C PRO A 7 17.03 -1.72 7.71
N SER A 8 17.33 -0.73 6.94
CA SER A 8 16.63 0.52 7.04
C SER A 8 15.22 0.37 6.53
N ILE A 9 14.28 0.42 7.41
CA ILE A 9 12.89 0.32 7.04
C ILE A 9 12.28 1.71 7.17
N PRO A 10 11.59 2.19 6.13
CA PRO A 10 10.97 3.51 6.25
C PRO A 10 10.03 3.55 7.44
N PRO A 11 10.02 4.64 8.16
CA PRO A 11 9.10 4.73 9.30
C PRO A 11 7.67 4.60 8.82
N THR A 12 6.86 3.95 9.62
CA THR A 12 5.46 3.78 9.29
C THR A 12 4.59 4.36 10.39
N THR A 13 3.38 4.72 10.03
CA THR A 13 2.40 5.24 10.95
C THR A 13 1.15 4.38 10.86
N ASN A 14 0.62 3.98 11.99
CA ASN A 14 -0.61 3.22 11.99
C ASN A 14 -1.79 4.12 11.71
N LYS A 15 -2.60 3.73 10.75
CA LYS A 15 -3.83 4.43 10.43
C LYS A 15 -4.95 3.43 10.36
N THR A 16 -6.05 3.76 10.99
CA THR A 16 -7.23 2.90 10.98
C THR A 16 -8.19 3.41 9.91
N ILE A 17 -8.52 2.55 8.98
CA ILE A 17 -9.40 2.91 7.87
C ILE A 17 -10.53 1.91 7.81
N ARG A 18 -11.72 2.43 7.62
CA ARG A 18 -12.88 1.57 7.45
C ARG A 18 -13.12 1.38 5.96
N PHE A 19 -13.18 0.15 5.55
CA PHE A 19 -13.42 -0.18 4.15
C PHE A 19 -14.85 -0.66 3.98
N PRO A 20 -15.53 -0.20 2.96
CA PRO A 20 -16.82 -0.80 2.62
C PRO A 20 -16.65 -2.29 2.34
N ASN A 21 -17.66 -3.07 2.68
CA ASN A 21 -17.54 -4.51 2.53
C ASN A 21 -17.28 -4.94 1.11
N ASP A 22 -17.89 -4.27 0.14
CA ASP A 22 -17.69 -4.63 -1.25
C ASP A 22 -16.24 -4.39 -1.68
N VAL A 23 -15.62 -3.34 -1.17
CA VAL A 23 -14.23 -3.06 -1.48
C VAL A 23 -13.33 -4.15 -0.89
N VAL A 24 -13.60 -4.54 0.35
CA VAL A 24 -12.81 -5.58 0.99
C VAL A 24 -12.88 -6.87 0.19
N GLU A 25 -14.07 -7.24 -0.24
CA GLU A 25 -14.22 -8.47 -1.01
C GLU A 25 -13.46 -8.41 -2.32
N ARG A 26 -13.50 -7.29 -2.98
CA ARG A 26 -12.83 -7.15 -4.26
C ARG A 26 -11.32 -7.21 -4.10
N VAL A 27 -10.80 -6.59 -3.04
CA VAL A 27 -9.37 -6.66 -2.79
C VAL A 27 -8.94 -8.08 -2.46
N GLU A 28 -9.73 -8.76 -1.64
CA GLU A 28 -9.39 -10.12 -1.27
C GLU A 28 -9.38 -11.03 -2.49
N GLN A 29 -10.31 -10.83 -3.40
CA GLN A 29 -10.31 -11.59 -4.63
C GLN A 29 -9.10 -11.27 -5.49
N ALA A 30 -8.69 -10.02 -5.51
CA ALA A 30 -7.57 -9.60 -6.32
C ALA A 30 -6.26 -10.21 -5.83
N VAL A 31 -6.11 -10.36 -4.51
CA VAL A 31 -4.86 -10.88 -3.96
C VAL A 31 -4.89 -12.39 -3.78
N GLN A 32 -6.04 -13.00 -3.97
CA GLN A 32 -6.19 -14.42 -3.76
C GLN A 32 -5.28 -15.18 -4.71
N GLY A 33 -4.52 -16.12 -4.18
CA GLY A 33 -3.61 -16.91 -4.99
C GLY A 33 -2.36 -16.19 -5.40
N LYS A 34 -2.12 -14.99 -4.88
CA LYS A 34 -0.92 -14.24 -5.19
C LYS A 34 -0.07 -14.08 -3.96
N ASP A 35 1.18 -13.78 -4.18
CA ASP A 35 2.11 -13.57 -3.07
C ASP A 35 2.02 -12.17 -2.53
N CYS A 36 0.83 -11.72 -2.27
CA CYS A 36 0.72 -10.39 -1.74
C CYS A 36 -0.41 -10.36 -0.72
N THR A 37 -0.21 -9.55 0.31
CA THR A 37 -1.19 -9.44 1.37
C THR A 37 -2.16 -8.32 1.07
N PHE A 38 -3.25 -8.28 1.83
CA PHE A 38 -4.21 -7.21 1.73
C PHE A 38 -3.51 -5.85 1.91
N SER A 39 -2.69 -5.75 2.95
CA SER A 39 -2.00 -4.49 3.24
C SER A 39 -1.07 -4.08 2.11
N ALA A 40 -0.32 -5.04 1.57
CA ALA A 40 0.59 -4.72 0.48
C ALA A 40 -0.15 -4.21 -0.74
N PHE A 41 -1.29 -4.84 -1.05
CA PHE A 41 -2.10 -4.40 -2.17
C PHE A 41 -2.61 -2.98 -1.96
N VAL A 42 -3.11 -2.70 -0.75
CA VAL A 42 -3.67 -1.39 -0.47
C VAL A 42 -2.60 -0.31 -0.57
N ILE A 43 -1.42 -0.59 -0.02
CA ILE A 43 -0.33 0.38 -0.08
C ILE A 43 0.07 0.65 -1.52
N ALA A 44 0.17 -0.40 -2.32
CA ALA A 44 0.53 -0.24 -3.72
C ALA A 44 -0.53 0.56 -4.47
N ALA A 45 -1.79 0.30 -4.18
CA ALA A 45 -2.88 1.02 -4.82
C ALA A 45 -2.86 2.50 -4.45
N VAL A 46 -2.59 2.80 -3.19
CA VAL A 46 -2.52 4.18 -2.75
C VAL A 46 -1.37 4.90 -3.43
N ARG A 47 -0.22 4.24 -3.52
CA ARG A 47 0.92 4.84 -4.19
C ARG A 47 0.61 5.13 -5.65
N ALA A 48 -0.06 4.20 -6.32
CA ALA A 48 -0.43 4.41 -7.71
C ALA A 48 -1.39 5.57 -7.86
N ALA A 49 -2.33 5.70 -6.94
CA ALA A 49 -3.28 6.79 -6.98
C ALA A 49 -2.59 8.14 -6.77
N LEU A 50 -1.63 8.17 -5.86
CA LEU A 50 -0.89 9.39 -5.61
C LEU A 50 -0.06 9.81 -6.82
N ASP A 51 0.56 8.82 -7.47
CA ASP A 51 1.33 9.11 -8.67
C ASP A 51 0.43 9.68 -9.76
N ASP A 52 -0.77 9.15 -9.86
CA ASP A 52 -1.72 9.63 -10.87
C ASP A 52 -2.13 11.07 -10.59
N LEU A 53 -2.34 11.40 -9.33
CA LEU A 53 -2.68 12.76 -8.96
C LEU A 53 -1.54 13.73 -9.26
N ASP A 54 -0.33 13.32 -8.96
CA ASP A 54 0.83 14.15 -9.25
C ASP A 54 0.95 14.40 -10.74
N SER A 55 0.70 13.38 -11.54
CA SER A 55 0.74 13.55 -12.98
C SER A 55 -0.29 14.54 -13.45
N GLN A 56 -1.48 14.46 -12.89
CA GLN A 56 -2.53 15.38 -13.28
C GLN A 56 -2.18 16.81 -12.92
N GLU A 57 -1.57 17.00 -11.78
CA GLU A 57 -1.17 18.34 -11.40
C GLU A 57 -0.10 18.89 -12.31
N LEU A 58 0.81 18.03 -12.71
CA LEU A 58 1.86 18.48 -13.60
C LEU A 58 1.38 18.82 -14.97
N ARG A 59 0.22 18.28 -15.32
CA ARG A 59 -0.31 18.52 -16.59
C ARG A 59 -0.81 19.88 -16.75
N GLU A 60 -1.05 20.60 -15.76
CA GLU A 60 -1.63 21.86 -15.84
C GLU A 60 -0.89 22.83 -16.57
#